data_e6a3502a338a4e76cffce1caad0ef1b0
#
_entry.id   e6a3502a338a4e76cffce1caad0ef1b0
#
_cell.length_a   1.000
_cell.length_b   1.000
_cell.length_c   1.000
_cell.angle_alpha   90.00
_cell.angle_beta   90.00
_cell.angle_gamma   90.00
#
_symmetry.space_group_name_H-M   'P 1'
#
loop_
_entity.id
_entity.type
_entity.pdbx_description
1 polymer ?
#
loop_
_entity_poly.entity_id
_entity_poly.type
_entity_poly.pdbx_seq_one_letter_code
_entity_poly.pdbx_strand_id
1 'polypeptide(L)'
;PDIRAIAAIHAGWKGSLGDITGNTVRRLTEAGASPQLMQAAFGPSICGVCYEVSAELADNFRRAGFSGCISGNRHVDLEAVNRSRLLALGLKAENIRPKPMCTFEKHALPSWRRNATTSRLLTWIMLA
;
A
#
# COMPACT_ATOMS: atom_id res chain seq x y z
N PRO A 1 -26.16 0.89 -5.01
CA PRO A 1 -26.43 1.59 -3.75
C PRO A 1 -25.10 1.95 -3.08
N ASP A 2 -24.97 3.18 -2.59
CA ASP A 2 -23.80 3.61 -1.86
C ASP A 2 -23.84 2.98 -0.48
N ILE A 3 -22.99 2.00 -0.25
CA ILE A 3 -22.82 1.46 1.10
C ILE A 3 -21.79 2.32 1.87
N ARG A 4 -22.07 2.56 3.13
CA ARG A 4 -21.09 3.16 4.04
C ARG A 4 -20.25 2.04 4.63
N ALA A 5 -19.05 1.84 4.08
CA ALA A 5 -18.11 0.82 4.55
C ALA A 5 -16.69 1.38 4.60
N ILE A 6 -15.90 0.89 5.52
CA ILE A 6 -14.49 1.23 5.68
C ILE A 6 -13.65 -0.03 5.77
N ALA A 7 -12.39 0.08 5.38
CA ALA A 7 -11.39 -0.97 5.53
C ALA A 7 -10.04 -0.38 5.95
N ALA A 8 -9.39 -0.99 6.92
CA ALA A 8 -8.00 -0.72 7.27
C ALA A 8 -7.14 -1.90 6.83
N ILE A 9 -6.08 -1.61 6.09
CA ILE A 9 -5.25 -2.64 5.43
C ILE A 9 -3.80 -2.47 5.85
N HIS A 10 -3.17 -3.54 6.37
CA HIS A 10 -1.72 -3.59 6.46
C HIS A 10 -1.17 -4.25 5.18
N ALA A 11 -0.63 -3.43 4.26
CA ALA A 11 -0.06 -3.86 3.00
C ALA A 11 1.48 -3.84 3.04
N GLY A 12 2.09 -4.67 3.89
CA GLY A 12 3.52 -4.96 3.82
C GLY A 12 3.86 -5.77 2.57
N TRP A 13 5.12 -6.16 2.37
CA TRP A 13 5.54 -6.86 1.15
C TRP A 13 4.77 -8.19 0.89
N LYS A 14 4.51 -8.97 1.94
CA LYS A 14 3.70 -10.21 1.82
C LYS A 14 2.27 -9.91 1.39
N GLY A 15 1.62 -8.97 2.05
CA GLY A 15 0.27 -8.54 1.72
C GLY A 15 0.20 -7.93 0.31
N SER A 16 1.19 -7.13 -0.08
CA SER A 16 1.27 -6.55 -1.41
C SER A 16 1.47 -7.60 -2.49
N LEU A 17 2.31 -8.61 -2.30
CA LEU A 17 2.40 -9.74 -3.25
C LEU A 17 1.14 -10.59 -3.27
N GLY A 18 0.54 -10.85 -2.12
CA GLY A 18 -0.69 -11.62 -1.96
C GLY A 18 -1.97 -10.87 -2.31
N ASP A 19 -1.88 -9.68 -2.90
CA ASP A 19 -3.02 -8.88 -3.37
C ASP A 19 -4.04 -8.52 -2.28
N ILE A 20 -3.58 -8.21 -1.06
CA ILE A 20 -4.47 -7.83 0.04
C ILE A 20 -5.35 -6.62 -0.31
N THR A 21 -4.79 -5.65 -1.03
CA THR A 21 -5.49 -4.45 -1.49
C THR A 21 -6.59 -4.80 -2.48
N GLY A 22 -6.29 -5.63 -3.47
CA GLY A 22 -7.28 -6.07 -4.45
C GLY A 22 -8.37 -6.93 -3.83
N ASN A 23 -8.01 -7.84 -2.92
CA ASN A 23 -8.98 -8.65 -2.19
C ASN A 23 -9.94 -7.77 -1.38
N THR A 24 -9.44 -6.70 -0.76
CA THR A 24 -10.27 -5.76 0.00
C THR A 24 -11.24 -5.01 -0.92
N VAL A 25 -10.77 -4.48 -2.05
CA VAL A 25 -11.64 -3.79 -3.02
C VAL A 25 -12.73 -4.73 -3.54
N ARG A 26 -12.36 -5.97 -3.90
CA ARG A 26 -13.35 -6.98 -4.36
C ARG A 26 -14.43 -7.24 -3.31
N ARG A 27 -14.04 -7.44 -2.04
CA ARG A 27 -15.01 -7.64 -0.95
C ARG A 27 -15.92 -6.45 -0.73
N LEU A 28 -15.40 -5.23 -0.80
CA LEU A 28 -16.24 -4.02 -0.73
C LEU A 28 -17.19 -3.94 -1.92
N THR A 29 -16.74 -4.32 -3.10
CA THR A 29 -17.59 -4.34 -4.32
C THR A 29 -18.68 -5.41 -4.22
N GLU A 30 -18.38 -6.60 -3.74
CA GLU A 30 -19.33 -7.67 -3.46
C GLU A 30 -20.40 -7.22 -2.45
N ALA A 31 -20.03 -6.37 -1.50
CA ALA A 31 -20.94 -5.77 -0.54
C ALA A 31 -21.78 -4.60 -1.13
N GLY A 32 -21.53 -4.21 -2.39
CA GLY A 32 -22.30 -3.18 -3.09
C GLY A 32 -21.60 -1.83 -3.24
N ALA A 33 -20.32 -1.71 -2.86
CA ALA A 33 -19.58 -0.47 -3.09
C ALA A 33 -19.14 -0.35 -4.55
N SER A 34 -19.10 0.88 -5.07
CA SER A 34 -18.60 1.17 -6.42
C SER A 34 -17.12 1.58 -6.34
N PRO A 35 -16.21 0.91 -7.05
CA PRO A 35 -14.78 1.27 -7.06
C PRO A 35 -14.54 2.74 -7.49
N GLN A 36 -15.33 3.26 -8.40
CA GLN A 36 -15.22 4.64 -8.90
C GLN A 36 -15.53 5.69 -7.81
N LEU A 37 -16.30 5.30 -6.78
CA LEU A 37 -16.65 6.16 -5.65
C LEU A 37 -15.79 5.90 -4.40
N MET A 38 -15.01 4.81 -4.40
CA MET A 38 -14.12 4.52 -3.29
C MET A 38 -13.01 5.58 -3.17
N GLN A 39 -12.68 5.88 -1.93
CA GLN A 39 -11.53 6.70 -1.58
C GLN A 39 -10.50 5.83 -0.86
N ALA A 40 -9.23 6.04 -1.17
CA ALA A 40 -8.12 5.37 -0.52
C ALA A 40 -7.09 6.40 -0.03
N ALA A 41 -6.45 6.11 1.09
CA ALA A 41 -5.35 6.92 1.59
C ALA A 41 -4.24 6.00 2.09
N PHE A 42 -3.00 6.30 1.70
CA PHE A 42 -1.83 5.61 2.25
C PHE A 42 -1.37 6.30 3.53
N GLY A 43 -1.17 5.52 4.59
CA GLY A 43 -0.56 6.00 5.82
C GLY A 43 0.96 6.16 5.70
N PRO A 44 1.63 6.75 6.72
CA PRO A 44 3.09 6.82 6.75
C PRO A 44 3.71 5.42 6.59
N SER A 45 4.63 5.29 5.65
CA SER A 45 5.31 4.03 5.34
C SER A 45 6.69 4.29 4.75
N ILE A 46 7.52 3.27 4.63
CA ILE A 46 8.82 3.41 3.96
C ILE A 46 8.63 3.71 2.48
N CYS A 47 9.40 4.65 1.93
CA CYS A 47 9.35 4.97 0.50
C CYS A 47 10.20 4.01 -0.33
N GLY A 48 9.93 3.97 -1.64
CA GLY A 48 10.61 3.06 -2.56
C GLY A 48 12.12 3.22 -2.58
N VAL A 49 12.63 4.46 -2.52
CA VAL A 49 14.09 4.72 -2.51
C VAL A 49 14.78 4.27 -1.23
N CYS A 50 14.05 4.09 -0.12
CA CYS A 50 14.57 3.61 1.15
C CYS A 50 14.31 2.10 1.37
N TYR A 51 13.43 1.48 0.57
CA TYR A 51 13.02 0.10 0.79
C TYR A 51 13.82 -0.86 -0.08
N GLU A 52 15.09 -1.05 0.26
CA GLU A 52 15.92 -2.07 -0.34
C GLU A 52 15.53 -3.46 0.19
N VAL A 53 15.39 -4.42 -0.70
CA VAL A 53 15.00 -5.80 -0.40
C VAL A 53 16.02 -6.80 -0.96
N SER A 54 15.86 -8.10 -0.70
CA SER A 54 16.69 -9.12 -1.32
C SER A 54 16.42 -9.17 -2.84
N ALA A 55 17.40 -9.64 -3.61
CA ALA A 55 17.24 -9.83 -5.05
C ALA A 55 16.05 -10.75 -5.38
N GLU A 56 15.93 -11.85 -4.63
CA GLU A 56 14.81 -12.79 -4.77
C GLU A 56 13.45 -12.10 -4.56
N LEU A 57 13.31 -11.26 -3.53
CA LEU A 57 12.06 -10.55 -3.28
C LEU A 57 11.76 -9.52 -4.38
N ALA A 58 12.77 -8.80 -4.87
CA ALA A 58 12.61 -7.89 -6.00
C ALA A 58 12.16 -8.65 -7.26
N ASP A 59 12.72 -9.84 -7.51
CA ASP A 59 12.32 -10.69 -8.64
C ASP A 59 10.90 -11.23 -8.49
N ASN A 60 10.45 -11.52 -7.28
CA ASN A 60 9.04 -11.87 -7.03
C ASN A 60 8.09 -10.74 -7.46
N PHE A 61 8.43 -9.48 -7.15
CA PHE A 61 7.64 -8.34 -7.60
C PHE A 61 7.69 -8.16 -9.13
N ARG A 62 8.85 -8.37 -9.78
CA ARG A 62 8.96 -8.33 -11.25
C ARG A 62 8.07 -9.40 -11.90
N ARG A 63 8.14 -10.64 -11.42
CA ARG A 63 7.30 -11.75 -11.92
C ARG A 63 5.82 -11.50 -11.70
N ALA A 64 5.45 -10.77 -10.66
CA ALA A 64 4.08 -10.37 -10.39
C ALA A 64 3.60 -9.17 -11.25
N GLY A 65 4.44 -8.67 -12.17
CA GLY A 65 4.07 -7.58 -13.09
C GLY A 65 4.39 -6.17 -12.59
N PHE A 66 5.16 -6.03 -11.49
CA PHE A 66 5.46 -4.74 -10.86
C PHE A 66 6.88 -4.22 -11.17
N SER A 67 7.44 -4.55 -12.32
CA SER A 67 8.77 -4.06 -12.72
C SER A 67 8.88 -2.53 -12.66
N GLY A 68 7.83 -1.80 -13.02
CA GLY A 68 7.78 -0.34 -12.93
C GLY A 68 7.74 0.24 -11.50
N CYS A 69 7.54 -0.61 -10.50
CA CYS A 69 7.56 -0.21 -9.09
C CYS A 69 8.91 -0.51 -8.41
N ILE A 70 9.93 -0.87 -9.19
CA ILE A 70 11.27 -1.21 -8.71
C ILE A 70 12.26 -0.23 -9.30
N SER A 71 13.00 0.47 -8.46
CA SER A 71 14.12 1.32 -8.86
C SER A 71 15.47 0.64 -8.60
N GLY A 72 16.45 0.88 -9.46
CA GLY A 72 17.70 0.14 -9.44
C GLY A 72 17.45 -1.37 -9.50
N ASN A 73 18.20 -2.15 -8.73
CA ASN A 73 18.07 -3.60 -8.74
C ASN A 73 17.11 -4.14 -7.66
N ARG A 74 16.95 -3.43 -6.53
CA ARG A 74 16.34 -4.01 -5.33
C ARG A 74 15.50 -3.04 -4.48
N HIS A 75 15.19 -1.85 -4.98
CA HIS A 75 14.36 -0.88 -4.25
C HIS A 75 12.90 -0.99 -4.72
N VAL A 76 12.02 -1.44 -3.83
CA VAL A 76 10.60 -1.69 -4.15
C VAL A 76 9.73 -0.59 -3.56
N ASP A 77 8.89 0.02 -4.39
CA ASP A 77 7.87 0.96 -3.96
C ASP A 77 6.53 0.24 -3.72
N LEU A 78 6.26 -0.11 -2.47
CA LEU A 78 5.03 -0.80 -2.08
C LEU A 78 3.79 0.09 -2.26
N GLU A 79 3.91 1.42 -2.13
CA GLU A 79 2.80 2.33 -2.44
C GLU A 79 2.46 2.27 -3.92
N ALA A 80 3.46 2.35 -4.80
CA ALA A 80 3.25 2.26 -6.23
C ALA A 80 2.62 0.91 -6.64
N VAL A 81 3.05 -0.20 -6.03
CA VAL A 81 2.45 -1.53 -6.23
C VAL A 81 0.97 -1.52 -5.88
N ASN A 82 0.61 -1.08 -4.68
CA ASN A 82 -0.78 -1.09 -4.22
C ASN A 82 -1.63 -0.05 -4.96
N ARG A 83 -1.06 1.12 -5.28
CA ARG A 83 -1.72 2.14 -6.09
C ARG A 83 -2.08 1.63 -7.49
N SER A 84 -1.17 0.91 -8.16
CA SER A 84 -1.44 0.35 -9.49
C SER A 84 -2.59 -0.65 -9.46
N ARG A 85 -2.73 -1.44 -8.40
CA ARG A 85 -3.86 -2.35 -8.20
C ARG A 85 -5.18 -1.62 -7.99
N LEU A 86 -5.18 -0.56 -7.16
CA LEU A 86 -6.38 0.26 -6.95
C LEU A 86 -6.89 0.84 -8.26
N LEU A 87 -5.99 1.39 -9.09
CA LEU A 87 -6.31 1.93 -10.41
C LEU A 87 -6.85 0.85 -11.35
N ALA A 88 -6.21 -0.31 -11.40
CA ALA A 88 -6.63 -1.44 -12.24
C ALA A 88 -8.03 -1.97 -11.85
N LEU A 89 -8.44 -1.80 -10.61
CA LEU A 89 -9.77 -2.17 -10.09
C LEU A 89 -10.82 -1.07 -10.23
N GLY A 90 -10.47 0.05 -10.86
CA GLY A 90 -11.40 1.11 -11.20
C GLY A 90 -11.52 2.25 -10.20
N LEU A 91 -10.65 2.33 -9.19
CA LEU A 91 -10.57 3.54 -8.38
C LEU A 91 -10.04 4.70 -9.24
N LYS A 92 -10.58 5.88 -9.05
CA LYS A 92 -10.10 7.08 -9.72
C LYS A 92 -8.80 7.58 -9.09
N ALA A 93 -7.87 8.07 -9.90
CA ALA A 93 -6.55 8.53 -9.44
C ALA A 93 -6.65 9.67 -8.40
N GLU A 94 -7.61 10.57 -8.60
CA GLU A 94 -7.91 11.69 -7.69
C GLU A 94 -8.45 11.25 -6.32
N ASN A 95 -8.99 10.03 -6.25
CA ASN A 95 -9.51 9.44 -5.01
C ASN A 95 -8.44 8.68 -4.22
N ILE A 96 -7.20 8.62 -4.71
CA ILE A 96 -6.11 7.90 -4.05
C ILE A 96 -5.09 8.89 -3.51
N ARG A 97 -5.08 9.10 -2.20
CA ARG A 97 -4.15 10.01 -1.52
C ARG A 97 -2.84 9.29 -1.23
N PRO A 98 -1.69 9.86 -1.61
CA PRO A 98 -0.38 9.28 -1.32
C PRO A 98 -0.06 9.34 0.17
N LYS A 99 0.95 8.58 0.58
CA LYS A 99 1.47 8.66 1.96
C LYS A 99 2.00 10.08 2.26
N PRO A 100 1.80 10.56 3.49
CA PRO A 100 2.24 11.90 3.85
C PRO A 100 3.76 11.99 4.07
N MET A 101 4.42 10.88 4.43
CA MET A 101 5.84 10.86 4.75
C MET A 101 6.45 9.46 4.77
N CYS A 102 7.77 9.39 4.59
CA CYS A 102 8.56 8.17 4.73
C CYS A 102 8.93 7.92 6.20
N THR A 103 8.63 6.73 6.69
CA THR A 103 8.96 6.35 8.09
C THR A 103 10.46 6.12 8.29
N PHE A 104 11.21 5.81 7.24
CA PHE A 104 12.67 5.64 7.33
C PHE A 104 13.38 7.00 7.48
N GLU A 105 12.96 8.01 6.72
CA GLU A 105 13.54 9.36 6.74
C GLU A 105 13.10 10.18 7.95
N LYS A 106 11.85 10.04 8.37
CA LYS A 106 11.30 10.75 9.54
C LYS A 106 11.67 10.06 10.85
N HIS A 107 12.70 10.56 11.50
CA HIS A 107 13.22 9.98 12.74
C HIS A 107 12.23 9.98 13.92
N ALA A 108 11.23 10.86 13.91
CA ALA A 108 10.15 10.88 14.89
C ALA A 108 9.17 9.69 14.75
N LEU A 109 9.21 8.97 13.60
CA LEU A 109 8.35 7.82 13.37
C LEU A 109 9.10 6.51 13.61
N PRO A 110 8.43 5.46 14.13
CA PRO A 110 9.03 4.15 14.27
C PRO A 110 9.33 3.55 12.91
N SER A 111 10.50 2.91 12.76
CA SER A 111 10.89 2.23 11.55
C SER A 111 11.75 1.02 11.89
N TRP A 112 11.19 -0.17 11.68
CA TRP A 112 11.95 -1.42 11.86
C TRP A 112 13.22 -1.44 10.99
N ARG A 113 13.11 -0.96 9.75
CA ARG A 113 14.22 -0.95 8.79
C ARG A 113 15.38 -0.06 9.23
N ARG A 114 15.09 1.03 9.96
CA ARG A 114 16.13 1.94 10.43
C ARG A 114 16.83 1.44 11.68
N ASN A 115 16.08 0.92 12.66
CA ASN A 115 16.64 0.63 13.99
C ASN A 115 16.01 -0.57 14.70
N ALA A 116 15.36 -1.47 13.97
CA ALA A 116 14.70 -2.66 14.48
C ALA A 116 13.78 -2.40 15.70
N THR A 117 13.17 -1.22 15.79
CA THR A 117 12.29 -0.85 16.91
C THR A 117 11.04 -1.75 16.96
N THR A 118 10.63 -2.10 18.18
CA THR A 118 9.36 -2.79 18.41
C THR A 118 8.16 -1.85 18.48
N SER A 119 8.39 -0.53 18.52
CA SER A 119 7.33 0.47 18.44
C SER A 119 6.56 0.37 17.13
N ARG A 120 5.28 0.66 17.17
CA ARG A 120 4.39 0.58 16.01
C ARG A 120 3.65 1.89 15.79
N LEU A 121 3.34 2.19 14.55
CA LEU A 121 2.35 3.20 14.18
C LEU A 121 0.97 2.57 14.27
N LEU A 122 0.06 3.28 14.90
CA LEU A 122 -1.35 2.94 14.89
C LEU A 122 -2.06 3.88 13.90
N THR A 123 -2.64 3.31 12.87
CA THR A 123 -3.52 4.02 11.94
C THR A 123 -4.92 3.46 12.10
N TRP A 124 -5.92 4.33 12.22
CA TRP A 124 -7.31 3.94 12.38
C TRP A 124 -8.20 4.76 11.43
N ILE A 125 -9.36 4.21 11.14
CA ILE A 125 -10.40 4.82 10.33
C ILE A 125 -11.74 4.53 10.98
N MET A 126 -12.66 5.47 10.95
CA MET A 126 -14.01 5.30 11.48
C MET A 126 -15.04 5.95 10.55
N LEU A 127 -16.26 5.44 10.60
CA LEU A 127 -17.41 6.10 9.97
C LEU A 127 -17.83 7.28 10.83
N ALA A 128 -18.08 8.41 10.18
CA ALA A 128 -18.68 9.59 10.80
C ALA A 128 -20.21 9.50 10.75
#